data_70c0e50d5d387fa1d2778ac236c40c16
#
_entry.id   70c0e50d5d387fa1d2778ac236c40c16
#
_cell.length_a   1.000
_cell.length_b   1.000
_cell.length_c   1.000
_cell.angle_alpha   90.00
_cell.angle_beta   90.00
_cell.angle_gamma   90.00
#
_symmetry.space_group_name_H-M   'P 1'
#
loop_
_entity.id
_entity.type
_entity.pdbx_description
1 polymer ?
#
loop_
_entity_poly.entity_id
_entity_poly.type
_entity_poly.pdbx_seq_one_letter_code
_entity_poly.pdbx_strand_id
1 'polypeptide(L)'
;MKKDLKEFKTFPSSTIKEIQRAANEGIYQIRGLGAKRKVPDFDDLVFLGASMSRYPLEGYRETCNTSVILGDRFAKKPIKLDIPITIAGMSFGALGANAKEALGRGASEMGTSTTTGDGGMTQEERGSSKYLV
;
A
#
# COMPACT_ATOMS: atom_id res chain seq x y z
N MET A 1 2.16 -44.62 -5.13
CA MET A 1 3.10 -43.92 -4.23
C MET A 1 2.73 -42.44 -4.24
N LYS A 2 1.97 -41.96 -3.26
CA LYS A 2 1.74 -40.51 -3.09
C LYS A 2 3.04 -39.93 -2.53
N LYS A 3 3.79 -39.21 -3.36
CA LYS A 3 4.88 -38.38 -2.87
C LYS A 3 4.26 -37.30 -1.98
N ASP A 4 4.55 -37.32 -0.69
CA ASP A 4 4.22 -36.22 0.20
C ASP A 4 4.90 -34.97 -0.35
N LEU A 5 4.07 -34.09 -0.94
CA LEU A 5 4.53 -32.80 -1.42
C LEU A 5 4.97 -32.00 -0.20
N LYS A 6 6.24 -31.70 -0.10
CA LYS A 6 6.79 -30.81 0.92
C LYS A 6 5.98 -29.52 0.94
N GLU A 7 5.40 -29.20 2.07
CA GLU A 7 4.60 -28.00 2.21
C GLU A 7 5.51 -26.77 2.21
N PHE A 8 5.38 -25.95 1.19
CA PHE A 8 6.13 -24.70 1.07
C PHE A 8 5.29 -23.54 1.62
N LYS A 9 5.90 -22.68 2.42
CA LYS A 9 5.23 -21.50 2.98
C LYS A 9 4.66 -20.55 1.89
N THR A 10 5.34 -20.46 0.74
CA THR A 10 4.94 -19.59 -0.38
C THR A 10 3.88 -20.24 -1.27
N PHE A 11 3.98 -21.56 -1.47
CA PHE A 11 3.06 -22.35 -2.27
C PHE A 11 2.47 -23.49 -1.41
N PRO A 12 1.43 -23.21 -0.61
CA PRO A 12 0.76 -24.23 0.15
C PRO A 12 0.11 -25.26 -0.78
N SER A 13 -0.12 -26.47 -0.25
CA SER A 13 -0.67 -27.60 -1.02
C SER A 13 -1.98 -27.25 -1.76
N SER A 14 -2.80 -26.37 -1.18
CA SER A 14 -4.03 -25.89 -1.83
C SER A 14 -3.75 -25.11 -3.12
N THR A 15 -2.74 -24.23 -3.09
CA THR A 15 -2.32 -23.46 -4.27
C THR A 15 -1.72 -24.35 -5.35
N ILE A 16 -0.89 -25.33 -4.96
CA ILE A 16 -0.32 -26.30 -5.91
C ILE A 16 -1.41 -27.09 -6.61
N LYS A 17 -2.41 -27.59 -5.85
CA LYS A 17 -3.57 -28.32 -6.42
C LYS A 17 -4.37 -27.46 -7.38
N GLU A 18 -4.55 -26.18 -7.07
CA GLU A 18 -5.27 -25.24 -7.92
C GLU A 18 -4.52 -24.99 -9.24
N ILE A 19 -3.19 -24.80 -9.17
CA ILE A 19 -2.33 -24.66 -10.35
C ILE A 19 -2.38 -25.91 -11.21
N GLN A 20 -2.27 -27.10 -10.59
CA GLN A 20 -2.35 -28.38 -11.31
C GLN A 20 -3.71 -28.57 -11.97
N ARG A 21 -4.79 -28.22 -11.28
CA ARG A 21 -6.13 -28.27 -11.85
C ARG A 21 -6.27 -27.34 -13.04
N ALA A 22 -5.85 -26.07 -12.91
CA ALA A 22 -5.88 -25.10 -13.99
C ALA A 22 -5.06 -25.56 -15.20
N ALA A 23 -3.87 -26.14 -14.98
CA ALA A 23 -3.04 -26.68 -16.03
C ALA A 23 -3.65 -27.89 -16.75
N ASN A 24 -4.33 -28.78 -16.01
CA ASN A 24 -4.93 -30.00 -16.58
C ASN A 24 -6.25 -29.72 -17.31
N GLU A 25 -7.06 -28.82 -16.76
CA GLU A 25 -8.43 -28.56 -17.25
C GLU A 25 -8.48 -27.37 -18.23
N GLY A 26 -7.41 -26.58 -18.34
CA GLY A 26 -7.39 -25.33 -19.10
C GLY A 26 -8.34 -24.25 -18.55
N ILE A 27 -8.81 -24.42 -17.30
CA ILE A 27 -9.77 -23.52 -16.65
C ILE A 27 -9.06 -22.84 -15.46
N TYR A 28 -9.13 -21.53 -15.42
CA TYR A 28 -8.63 -20.74 -14.29
C TYR A 28 -9.72 -19.85 -13.72
N GLN A 29 -9.59 -19.54 -12.45
CA GLN A 29 -10.51 -18.61 -11.79
C GLN A 29 -10.05 -17.17 -12.01
N ILE A 30 -10.95 -16.33 -12.50
CA ILE A 30 -10.71 -14.88 -12.60
C ILE A 30 -10.95 -14.29 -11.22
N ARG A 31 -9.86 -14.12 -10.47
CA ARG A 31 -9.87 -13.53 -9.12
C ARG A 31 -8.54 -12.87 -8.81
N GLY A 32 -8.53 -11.97 -7.85
CA GLY A 32 -7.29 -11.45 -7.30
C GLY A 32 -6.46 -12.56 -6.64
N LEU A 33 -5.15 -12.52 -6.86
CA LEU A 33 -4.18 -13.40 -6.21
C LEU A 33 -3.51 -12.62 -5.08
N GLY A 34 -3.82 -12.98 -3.85
CA GLY A 34 -3.21 -12.41 -2.66
C GLY A 34 -2.35 -13.43 -1.92
N ALA A 35 -1.49 -12.95 -1.05
CA ALA A 35 -0.73 -13.80 -0.14
C ALA A 35 -1.70 -14.55 0.79
N LYS A 36 -1.55 -15.90 0.86
CA LYS A 36 -2.34 -16.73 1.78
C LYS A 36 -1.67 -16.86 3.16
N ARG A 37 -0.41 -16.45 3.27
CA ARG A 37 0.32 -16.44 4.52
C ARG A 37 -0.15 -15.26 5.38
N LYS A 38 -0.39 -15.51 6.68
CA LYS A 38 -0.59 -14.42 7.64
C LYS A 38 0.66 -13.53 7.62
N VAL A 39 0.46 -12.27 7.34
CA VAL A 39 1.48 -11.21 7.46
C VAL A 39 1.10 -10.31 8.63
N PRO A 40 2.04 -9.59 9.24
CA PRO A 40 1.72 -8.61 10.28
C PRO A 40 0.67 -7.61 9.79
N ASP A 41 -0.28 -7.31 10.65
CA ASP A 41 -1.32 -6.29 10.43
C ASP A 41 -1.40 -5.36 11.64
N PHE A 42 -2.33 -4.41 11.63
CA PHE A 42 -2.45 -3.45 12.73
C PHE A 42 -2.86 -4.09 14.06
N ASP A 43 -3.51 -5.26 14.03
CA ASP A 43 -3.88 -6.00 15.26
C ASP A 43 -2.67 -6.64 15.94
N ASP A 44 -1.57 -6.83 15.20
CA ASP A 44 -0.30 -7.33 15.74
C ASP A 44 0.57 -6.21 16.36
N LEU A 45 0.13 -4.93 16.30
CA LEU A 45 0.86 -3.77 16.80
C LEU A 45 0.24 -3.23 18.09
N VAL A 46 1.11 -2.88 19.03
CA VAL A 46 0.69 -2.27 20.31
C VAL A 46 1.49 -1.00 20.55
N PHE A 47 0.81 0.09 20.88
CA PHE A 47 1.46 1.29 21.35
C PHE A 47 1.92 1.09 22.80
N LEU A 48 3.23 1.22 23.03
CA LEU A 48 3.76 1.23 24.39
C LEU A 48 3.61 2.63 24.98
N GLY A 49 2.82 2.73 26.04
CA GLY A 49 2.66 3.98 26.77
C GLY A 49 3.98 4.42 27.41
N ALA A 50 4.33 5.68 27.25
CA ALA A 50 5.54 6.28 27.80
C ALA A 50 5.28 7.15 29.05
N SER A 51 4.09 7.13 29.61
CA SER A 51 3.65 7.98 30.72
C SER A 51 4.49 7.83 32.00
N MET A 52 5.11 6.65 32.18
CA MET A 52 6.03 6.43 33.33
C MET A 52 7.44 6.99 33.11
N SER A 53 7.82 7.26 31.87
CA SER A 53 9.16 7.73 31.49
C SER A 53 9.20 9.12 30.89
N ARG A 54 8.04 9.63 30.43
CA ARG A 54 7.89 10.95 29.81
C ARG A 54 6.56 11.58 30.20
N TYR A 55 6.55 12.92 30.25
CA TYR A 55 5.29 13.65 30.31
C TYR A 55 4.52 13.43 29.00
N PRO A 56 3.22 13.04 29.06
CA PRO A 56 2.40 12.91 27.88
C PRO A 56 2.27 14.24 27.15
N LEU A 57 2.26 14.18 25.79
CA LEU A 57 1.88 15.33 24.98
C LEU A 57 0.41 15.65 25.21
N GLU A 58 0.11 16.90 25.51
CA GLU A 58 -1.26 17.38 25.63
C GLU A 58 -1.67 18.04 24.32
N GLY A 59 -2.57 17.40 23.56
CA GLY A 59 -2.96 17.80 22.20
C GLY A 59 -3.50 19.23 22.06
N TYR A 60 -3.88 19.88 23.15
CA TYR A 60 -4.27 21.28 23.15
C TYR A 60 -3.12 22.26 23.45
N ARG A 61 -1.98 21.75 23.91
CA ARG A 61 -0.78 22.54 24.22
C ARG A 61 0.37 22.30 23.26
N GLU A 62 0.42 21.12 22.69
CA GLU A 62 1.56 20.66 21.92
C GLU A 62 1.13 20.12 20.56
N THR A 63 1.86 20.48 19.52
CA THR A 63 1.60 19.98 18.16
C THR A 63 2.45 18.77 17.90
N CYS A 64 1.82 17.64 17.56
CA CYS A 64 2.52 16.45 17.07
C CYS A 64 2.98 16.67 15.63
N ASN A 65 4.29 16.54 15.37
CA ASN A 65 4.82 16.58 14.01
C ASN A 65 4.62 15.20 13.34
N THR A 66 3.77 15.14 12.32
CA THR A 66 3.49 13.94 11.53
C THR A 66 4.23 13.92 10.20
N SER A 67 5.01 14.97 9.86
CA SER A 67 5.67 15.07 8.57
C SER A 67 6.77 14.02 8.38
N VAL A 68 6.89 13.54 7.15
CA VAL A 68 7.90 12.56 6.73
C VAL A 68 8.58 13.04 5.45
N ILE A 69 9.88 12.86 5.35
CA ILE A 69 10.64 13.16 4.13
C ILE A 69 11.02 11.85 3.45
N LEU A 70 10.47 11.62 2.25
CA LEU A 70 10.83 10.48 1.42
C LEU A 70 12.03 10.82 0.54
N GLY A 71 13.03 9.95 0.56
CA GLY A 71 14.25 10.13 -0.24
C GLY A 71 15.26 11.10 0.36
N ASP A 72 15.14 11.44 1.64
CA ASP A 72 16.04 12.35 2.36
C ASP A 72 17.53 12.04 2.14
N ARG A 73 17.87 10.76 2.12
CA ARG A 73 19.26 10.30 2.08
C ARG A 73 19.90 10.31 0.69
N PHE A 74 19.12 10.08 -0.37
CA PHE A 74 19.67 9.81 -1.70
C PHE A 74 19.02 10.56 -2.84
N ALA A 75 17.82 11.11 -2.65
CA ALA A 75 17.14 11.81 -3.74
C ALA A 75 17.64 13.24 -3.89
N LYS A 76 17.85 13.66 -5.15
CA LYS A 76 18.17 15.08 -5.45
C LYS A 76 17.04 16.03 -5.07
N LYS A 77 15.80 15.55 -5.12
CA LYS A 77 14.59 16.30 -4.76
C LYS A 77 13.73 15.41 -3.88
N PRO A 78 13.96 15.37 -2.57
CA PRO A 78 13.13 14.60 -1.66
C PRO A 78 11.70 15.14 -1.61
N ILE A 79 10.76 14.28 -1.31
CA ILE A 79 9.35 14.62 -1.17
C ILE A 79 9.03 14.77 0.32
N LYS A 80 8.57 15.94 0.72
CA LYS A 80 8.09 16.17 2.09
C LYS A 80 6.58 15.94 2.13
N LEU A 81 6.16 14.95 2.91
CA LEU A 81 4.77 14.66 3.20
C LEU A 81 4.38 15.27 4.54
N ASP A 82 3.18 15.84 4.64
CA ASP A 82 2.67 16.41 5.89
C ASP A 82 2.10 15.32 6.80
N ILE A 83 1.70 14.17 6.24
CA ILE A 83 1.25 12.98 6.97
C ILE A 83 1.94 11.72 6.44
N PRO A 84 2.18 10.69 7.29
CA PRO A 84 2.87 9.45 6.89
C PRO A 84 1.93 8.44 6.21
N ILE A 85 1.01 8.90 5.39
CA ILE A 85 0.04 8.09 4.67
C ILE A 85 0.13 8.47 3.19
N THR A 86 0.28 7.49 2.32
CA THR A 86 0.29 7.68 0.86
C THR A 86 -0.82 6.88 0.22
N ILE A 87 -1.31 7.32 -0.93
CA ILE A 87 -2.30 6.59 -1.69
C ILE A 87 -1.59 5.58 -2.59
N ALA A 88 -1.96 4.30 -2.45
CA ALA A 88 -1.40 3.22 -3.25
C ALA A 88 -1.74 3.38 -4.73
N GLY A 89 -0.86 2.85 -5.60
CA GLY A 89 -1.08 2.83 -7.04
C GLY A 89 -2.34 2.03 -7.40
N MET A 90 -3.19 2.67 -8.18
CA MET A 90 -4.40 2.09 -8.73
C MET A 90 -4.44 2.40 -10.22
N SER A 91 -4.38 1.34 -11.05
CA SER A 91 -4.20 1.45 -12.49
C SER A 91 -5.35 2.21 -13.17
N PHE A 92 -5.00 3.07 -14.13
CA PHE A 92 -5.98 3.62 -15.06
C PHE A 92 -6.51 2.49 -15.97
N GLY A 93 -7.80 2.32 -15.99
CA GLY A 93 -8.47 1.17 -16.57
C GLY A 93 -9.21 0.34 -15.52
N ALA A 94 -8.63 0.17 -14.32
CA ALA A 94 -9.37 -0.24 -13.14
C ALA A 94 -10.14 0.94 -12.54
N LEU A 95 -9.52 2.14 -12.54
CA LEU A 95 -10.16 3.40 -12.17
C LEU A 95 -10.31 4.30 -13.41
N GLY A 96 -11.40 5.05 -13.47
CA GLY A 96 -11.61 6.08 -14.48
C GLY A 96 -10.92 7.42 -14.14
N ALA A 97 -10.94 8.36 -15.11
CA ALA A 97 -10.31 9.68 -14.98
C ALA A 97 -10.79 10.48 -13.75
N ASN A 98 -12.09 10.49 -13.49
CA ASN A 98 -12.66 11.21 -12.35
C ASN A 98 -12.16 10.67 -11.00
N ALA A 99 -11.99 9.35 -10.88
CA ALA A 99 -11.44 8.73 -9.67
C ALA A 99 -9.96 9.10 -9.49
N LYS A 100 -9.19 9.10 -10.57
CA LYS A 100 -7.76 9.49 -10.55
C LYS A 100 -7.59 10.97 -10.17
N GLU A 101 -8.44 11.84 -10.70
CA GLU A 101 -8.46 13.25 -10.32
C GLU A 101 -8.82 13.45 -8.84
N ALA A 102 -9.84 12.74 -8.36
CA ALA A 102 -10.27 12.82 -6.96
C ALA A 102 -9.15 12.37 -5.99
N LEU A 103 -8.44 11.30 -6.32
CA LEU A 103 -7.30 10.81 -5.54
C LEU A 103 -6.16 11.84 -5.52
N GLY A 104 -5.85 12.44 -6.68
CA GLY A 104 -4.83 13.48 -6.80
C GLY A 104 -5.15 14.72 -5.97
N ARG A 105 -6.40 15.20 -6.03
CA ARG A 105 -6.89 16.32 -5.23
C ARG A 105 -6.85 16.03 -3.74
N GLY A 106 -7.38 14.88 -3.32
CA GLY A 106 -7.39 14.48 -1.91
C GLY A 106 -5.98 14.33 -1.34
N ALA A 107 -5.06 13.72 -2.08
CA ALA A 107 -3.65 13.62 -1.70
C ALA A 107 -3.00 15.00 -1.56
N SER A 108 -3.28 15.91 -2.49
CA SER A 108 -2.71 17.26 -2.48
C SER A 108 -3.22 18.10 -1.32
N GLU A 109 -4.51 18.02 -1.00
CA GLU A 109 -5.13 18.71 0.13
C GLU A 109 -4.57 18.24 1.46
N MET A 110 -4.31 16.95 1.58
CA MET A 110 -3.70 16.36 2.78
C MET A 110 -2.17 16.47 2.81
N GLY A 111 -1.55 17.13 1.84
CA GLY A 111 -0.11 17.28 1.77
C GLY A 111 0.66 15.95 1.61
N THR A 112 0.04 14.97 0.98
CA THR A 112 0.63 13.65 0.74
C THR A 112 0.74 13.32 -0.75
N SER A 113 1.18 12.09 -1.06
CA SER A 113 1.35 11.61 -2.43
C SER A 113 0.30 10.59 -2.84
N THR A 114 -0.01 10.57 -4.13
CA THR A 114 -0.66 9.45 -4.80
C THR A 114 0.31 8.75 -5.74
N THR A 115 -0.03 7.54 -6.18
CA THR A 115 0.78 6.71 -7.05
C THR A 115 -0.02 6.30 -8.29
N THR A 116 0.61 6.31 -9.46
CA THR A 116 -0.08 6.08 -10.73
C THR A 116 -0.63 4.67 -10.91
N GLY A 117 0.13 3.64 -10.54
CA GLY A 117 -0.18 2.25 -10.85
C GLY A 117 0.27 1.83 -12.27
N ASP A 118 -0.05 0.58 -12.66
CA ASP A 118 0.45 -0.06 -13.88
C ASP A 118 -0.04 0.59 -15.17
N GLY A 119 -1.22 1.23 -15.15
CA GLY A 119 -1.78 1.94 -16.29
C GLY A 119 -1.05 3.24 -16.64
N GLY A 120 -0.09 3.62 -15.81
CA GLY A 120 0.71 4.81 -16.01
C GLY A 120 0.00 6.11 -15.58
N MET A 121 0.70 7.22 -15.79
CA MET A 121 0.26 8.54 -15.40
C MET A 121 -0.81 9.08 -16.35
N THR A 122 -1.92 9.55 -15.80
CA THR A 122 -2.93 10.31 -16.54
C THR A 122 -2.72 11.81 -16.38
N GLN A 123 -3.24 12.60 -17.33
CA GLN A 123 -3.14 14.05 -17.24
C GLN A 123 -3.96 14.60 -16.07
N GLU A 124 -5.12 14.03 -15.82
CA GLU A 124 -6.03 14.40 -14.74
C GLU A 124 -5.36 14.19 -13.37
N GLU A 125 -4.74 13.03 -13.18
CA GLU A 125 -4.02 12.71 -11.94
C GLU A 125 -2.80 13.63 -11.78
N ARG A 126 -2.03 13.81 -12.85
CA ARG A 126 -0.85 14.68 -12.80
C ARG A 126 -1.21 16.13 -12.52
N GLY A 127 -2.26 16.65 -13.17
CA GLY A 127 -2.72 18.03 -13.01
C GLY A 127 -3.28 18.34 -11.62
N SER A 128 -3.81 17.33 -10.93
CA SER A 128 -4.42 17.47 -9.60
C SER A 128 -3.49 17.09 -8.45
N SER A 129 -2.36 16.43 -8.73
CA SER A 129 -1.44 15.92 -7.69
C SER A 129 -0.26 16.85 -7.45
N LYS A 130 -0.06 17.27 -6.20
CA LYS A 130 1.15 17.95 -5.76
C LYS A 130 2.36 17.00 -5.83
N TYR A 131 2.20 15.80 -5.32
CA TYR A 131 3.20 14.75 -5.35
C TYR A 131 2.61 13.50 -6.02
N LEU A 132 3.19 13.09 -7.12
CA LEU A 132 2.79 11.92 -7.89
C LEU A 132 4.00 11.00 -8.07
N VAL A 133 3.83 9.73 -7.69
CA VAL A 133 4.83 8.66 -7.77
C VAL A 133 4.47 7.68 -8.88
#